data_67da5b8e3a53dd49dc16ca19853d695e
#
_entry.id   67da5b8e3a53dd49dc16ca19853d695e
#
_cell.length_a   1.000
_cell.length_b   1.000
_cell.length_c   1.000
_cell.angle_alpha   90.00
_cell.angle_beta   90.00
_cell.angle_gamma   90.00
#
_symmetry.space_group_name_H-M   'P 1'
#
loop_
_entity.id
_entity.type
_entity.pdbx_description
1 polymer ?
#
loop_
_entity_poly.entity_id
_entity_poly.type
_entity_poly.pdbx_seq_one_letter_code
_entity_poly.pdbx_strand_id
1 'polypeptide(L)'
;FERIVVFDYLRLFQRKKTISAQAECVVMPHLLDLQVAVTDACRNFDSDSEEYDKHNAGDDPAEIYQIREFRQGDKMSRVHWKMTARLDQMMIKELSRPISDSVGIFLDLRYQTIEEIQSVYDLCYSLSAALCFNECHHRMIWYSQDGGGAFEEHLIKGMDDITAVMSKLLVSAKRTDKLYWEEYKSSRSTPLYRMIAISCMDTNKDEQLGDFLSSDGTRKSILTI
;
A
#
# COMPACT_ATOMS: atom_id res chain seq x y z
N PHE A 1 -8.37 35.13 8.43
CA PHE A 1 -8.55 36.60 8.24
C PHE A 1 -9.24 37.18 9.45
N GLU A 2 -8.62 38.16 10.10
CA GLU A 2 -9.19 38.74 11.33
C GLU A 2 -10.20 39.87 11.06
N ARG A 3 -10.07 40.58 9.94
CA ARG A 3 -10.92 41.74 9.61
C ARG A 3 -11.24 41.82 8.15
N ILE A 4 -12.53 41.88 7.80
CA ILE A 4 -13.04 42.16 6.46
C ILE A 4 -13.66 43.56 6.47
N VAL A 5 -13.27 44.39 5.49
CA VAL A 5 -13.83 45.68 5.26
C VAL A 5 -14.51 45.67 3.88
N VAL A 6 -15.81 45.89 3.87
CA VAL A 6 -16.60 45.95 2.64
C VAL A 6 -16.99 47.41 2.41
N PHE A 7 -16.79 47.86 1.19
CA PHE A 7 -17.17 49.19 0.74
C PHE A 7 -18.35 49.09 -0.24
N ASP A 8 -19.19 50.09 -0.23
CA ASP A 8 -20.18 50.27 -1.31
C ASP A 8 -19.51 50.69 -2.64
N TYR A 9 -20.26 50.61 -3.73
CA TYR A 9 -19.75 50.91 -5.07
C TYR A 9 -19.12 52.33 -5.17
N LEU A 10 -19.68 53.31 -4.47
CA LEU A 10 -19.21 54.70 -4.48
C LEU A 10 -18.13 54.94 -3.38
N ARG A 11 -17.79 53.97 -2.58
CA ARG A 11 -16.87 54.06 -1.42
C ARG A 11 -17.26 55.11 -0.38
N LEU A 12 -18.53 55.50 -0.33
CA LEU A 12 -19.06 56.46 0.64
C LEU A 12 -19.29 55.80 2.00
N PHE A 13 -19.63 54.51 1.99
CA PHE A 13 -19.88 53.76 3.21
C PHE A 13 -18.93 52.55 3.30
N GLN A 14 -18.47 52.26 4.52
CA GLN A 14 -17.69 51.08 4.82
C GLN A 14 -18.33 50.32 5.96
N ARG A 15 -18.35 48.98 5.84
CA ARG A 15 -18.75 48.09 6.92
C ARG A 15 -17.59 47.19 7.27
N LYS A 16 -17.24 47.18 8.57
CA LYS A 16 -16.17 46.32 9.12
C LYS A 16 -16.82 45.15 9.82
N LYS A 17 -16.36 43.95 9.52
CA LYS A 17 -16.75 42.71 10.22
C LYS A 17 -15.49 41.95 10.64
N THR A 18 -15.42 41.62 11.91
CA THR A 18 -14.38 40.69 12.40
C THR A 18 -14.88 39.27 12.21
N ILE A 19 -14.11 38.44 11.54
CA ILE A 19 -14.42 37.03 11.29
C ILE A 19 -13.23 36.23 11.80
N SER A 20 -13.47 35.31 12.72
CA SER A 20 -12.51 34.29 13.08
C SER A 20 -12.63 33.18 12.04
N ALA A 21 -11.65 33.04 11.19
CA ALA A 21 -11.55 31.96 10.22
C ALA A 21 -10.19 31.27 10.39
N GLN A 22 -10.24 29.97 10.59
CA GLN A 22 -9.07 29.10 10.51
C GLN A 22 -9.02 28.49 9.10
N ALA A 23 -7.86 28.44 8.53
CA ALA A 23 -7.61 27.75 7.26
C ALA A 23 -6.42 26.80 7.47
N GLU A 24 -6.60 25.57 7.08
CA GLU A 24 -5.53 24.59 6.98
C GLU A 24 -4.93 24.64 5.59
N CYS A 25 -3.63 24.64 5.52
CA CYS A 25 -2.89 24.58 4.26
C CYS A 25 -1.96 23.36 4.30
N VAL A 26 -2.14 22.48 3.35
CA VAL A 26 -1.25 21.33 3.15
C VAL A 26 -0.29 21.69 2.04
N VAL A 27 1.01 21.64 2.34
CA VAL A 27 2.08 21.81 1.34
C VAL A 27 2.46 20.45 0.82
N MET A 28 2.31 20.26 -0.50
CA MET A 28 2.65 19.00 -1.15
C MET A 28 4.17 18.81 -1.20
N PRO A 29 4.64 17.55 -1.13
CA PRO A 29 6.05 17.21 -1.28
C PRO A 29 6.60 17.59 -2.65
N HIS A 30 7.92 17.67 -2.76
CA HIS A 30 8.59 17.94 -4.02
C HIS A 30 8.53 16.73 -4.94
N LEU A 31 8.34 16.98 -6.23
CA LEU A 31 8.37 15.94 -7.26
C LEU A 31 9.83 15.77 -7.73
N LEU A 32 10.38 14.60 -7.48
CA LEU A 32 11.69 14.18 -8.00
C LEU A 32 11.50 13.49 -9.35
N ASP A 33 12.44 13.68 -10.26
CA ASP A 33 12.45 12.98 -11.54
C ASP A 33 12.94 11.54 -11.34
N LEU A 34 12.01 10.60 -11.24
CA LEU A 34 12.29 9.17 -11.03
C LEU A 34 12.00 8.38 -12.31
N GLN A 35 13.01 7.66 -12.79
CA GLN A 35 12.83 6.70 -13.87
C GLN A 35 12.44 5.34 -13.29
N VAL A 36 11.18 4.96 -13.47
CA VAL A 36 10.63 3.68 -12.99
C VAL A 36 10.34 2.80 -14.20
N ALA A 37 11.00 1.64 -14.27
CA ALA A 37 10.67 0.62 -15.24
C ALA A 37 9.56 -0.29 -14.70
N VAL A 38 8.39 -0.22 -15.29
CA VAL A 38 7.24 -1.05 -14.95
C VAL A 38 7.15 -2.21 -15.91
N THR A 39 7.11 -3.43 -15.40
CA THR A 39 6.91 -4.65 -16.20
C THR A 39 5.43 -4.80 -16.59
N ASP A 40 5.15 -5.51 -17.70
CA ASP A 40 3.78 -5.72 -18.18
C ASP A 40 2.87 -6.38 -17.13
N ALA A 41 3.43 -7.20 -16.25
CA ALA A 41 2.72 -7.79 -15.12
C ALA A 41 2.21 -6.75 -14.09
N CYS A 42 2.78 -5.55 -14.06
CA CYS A 42 2.31 -4.45 -13.20
C CYS A 42 1.32 -3.51 -13.89
N ARG A 43 1.18 -3.60 -15.23
CA ARG A 43 0.28 -2.75 -16.01
C ARG A 43 -1.10 -3.35 -16.24
N ASN A 44 -1.19 -4.69 -16.32
CA ASN A 44 -2.43 -5.38 -16.66
C ASN A 44 -3.35 -5.51 -15.44
N PHE A 45 -3.82 -4.35 -14.98
CA PHE A 45 -4.82 -4.22 -13.93
C PHE A 45 -6.23 -4.10 -14.52
N ASP A 46 -6.64 -5.05 -15.35
CA ASP A 46 -8.06 -5.24 -15.54
C ASP A 46 -8.60 -6.01 -14.32
N SER A 47 -9.60 -5.43 -13.71
CA SER A 47 -10.23 -5.85 -12.46
C SER A 47 -10.81 -7.28 -12.46
N ASP A 48 -10.66 -8.02 -13.55
CA ASP A 48 -11.20 -9.35 -13.77
C ASP A 48 -10.12 -10.44 -13.95
N SER A 49 -8.84 -10.10 -13.98
CA SER A 49 -7.76 -11.10 -13.98
C SER A 49 -7.29 -11.36 -12.56
N GLU A 50 -7.95 -12.26 -11.87
CA GLU A 50 -7.44 -12.88 -10.66
C GLU A 50 -6.22 -13.75 -11.01
N GLU A 51 -5.03 -13.17 -11.00
CA GLU A 51 -3.82 -13.98 -11.05
C GLU A 51 -3.65 -14.71 -9.71
N TYR A 52 -3.29 -15.98 -9.84
CA TYR A 52 -3.09 -16.86 -8.68
C TYR A 52 -1.60 -17.12 -8.47
N ASP A 53 -1.22 -17.26 -7.20
CA ASP A 53 0.15 -17.58 -6.83
C ASP A 53 0.54 -18.95 -7.37
N LYS A 54 1.58 -18.99 -8.23
CA LYS A 54 2.10 -20.21 -8.83
C LYS A 54 3.01 -21.02 -7.90
N HIS A 55 3.33 -20.47 -6.73
CA HIS A 55 4.30 -21.07 -5.82
C HIS A 55 3.70 -21.48 -4.47
N ASN A 56 2.54 -20.91 -4.10
CA ASN A 56 1.94 -21.14 -2.79
C ASN A 56 0.46 -21.53 -2.93
N ALA A 57 0.08 -22.57 -2.21
CA ALA A 57 -1.32 -22.95 -2.05
C ALA A 57 -2.07 -21.93 -1.18
N GLY A 58 -3.37 -21.78 -1.43
CA GLY A 58 -4.27 -20.90 -0.70
C GLY A 58 -5.59 -21.59 -0.34
N ASP A 59 -6.62 -20.77 -0.16
CA ASP A 59 -7.95 -21.21 0.25
C ASP A 59 -9.05 -20.82 -0.73
N ASP A 60 -8.74 -20.24 -1.88
CA ASP A 60 -9.70 -19.82 -2.89
C ASP A 60 -10.21 -21.03 -3.70
N PRO A 61 -11.50 -21.35 -3.63
CA PRO A 61 -12.10 -22.47 -4.36
C PRO A 61 -12.23 -22.21 -5.87
N ALA A 62 -12.05 -21.00 -6.34
CA ALA A 62 -12.23 -20.63 -7.74
C ALA A 62 -11.20 -21.31 -8.65
N GLU A 63 -9.97 -21.52 -8.16
CA GLU A 63 -8.93 -22.21 -8.93
C GLU A 63 -8.19 -23.25 -8.10
N ILE A 64 -7.75 -24.32 -8.77
CA ILE A 64 -7.00 -25.41 -8.16
C ILE A 64 -5.51 -25.19 -8.45
N TYR A 65 -4.73 -24.99 -7.42
CA TYR A 65 -3.28 -24.85 -7.49
C TYR A 65 -2.62 -26.15 -7.96
N GLN A 66 -2.92 -27.25 -7.24
CA GLN A 66 -2.46 -28.59 -7.62
C GLN A 66 -3.33 -29.68 -7.00
N ILE A 67 -3.13 -30.91 -7.48
CA ILE A 67 -3.75 -32.10 -6.89
C ILE A 67 -2.63 -32.98 -6.34
N ARG A 68 -2.71 -33.32 -5.04
CA ARG A 68 -1.75 -34.19 -4.36
C ARG A 68 -2.42 -35.31 -3.59
N GLU A 69 -1.63 -36.22 -3.08
CA GLU A 69 -2.14 -37.26 -2.18
C GLU A 69 -2.63 -36.70 -0.86
N PHE A 70 -3.66 -37.32 -0.31
CA PHE A 70 -4.25 -36.99 0.98
C PHE A 70 -3.22 -37.18 2.10
N ARG A 71 -3.17 -36.24 3.03
CA ARG A 71 -2.40 -36.32 4.27
C ARG A 71 -3.30 -36.19 5.47
N GLN A 72 -2.89 -36.80 6.59
CA GLN A 72 -3.65 -36.70 7.83
C GLN A 72 -3.78 -35.23 8.27
N GLY A 73 -5.03 -34.77 8.43
CA GLY A 73 -5.35 -33.36 8.73
C GLY A 73 -5.99 -32.61 7.55
N ASP A 74 -5.99 -33.18 6.35
CA ASP A 74 -6.66 -32.55 5.20
C ASP A 74 -8.19 -32.59 5.33
N LYS A 75 -8.85 -31.54 4.84
CA LYS A 75 -10.32 -31.44 4.86
C LYS A 75 -10.94 -32.35 3.80
N MET A 76 -11.83 -33.24 4.19
CA MET A 76 -12.57 -34.14 3.28
C MET A 76 -13.36 -33.40 2.20
N SER A 77 -13.77 -32.15 2.44
CA SER A 77 -14.45 -31.32 1.45
C SER A 77 -13.58 -30.97 0.24
N ARG A 78 -12.26 -31.11 0.35
CA ARG A 78 -11.28 -30.84 -0.72
C ARG A 78 -10.89 -32.08 -1.53
N VAL A 79 -11.51 -33.25 -1.27
CA VAL A 79 -11.20 -34.48 -2.01
C VAL A 79 -11.59 -34.34 -3.47
N HIS A 80 -10.66 -34.68 -4.36
CA HIS A 80 -10.91 -34.74 -5.80
C HIS A 80 -11.43 -36.13 -6.20
N TRP A 81 -12.71 -36.38 -6.00
CA TRP A 81 -13.34 -37.70 -6.17
C TRP A 81 -13.05 -38.36 -7.53
N LYS A 82 -13.03 -37.59 -8.61
CA LYS A 82 -12.76 -38.11 -9.95
C LYS A 82 -11.32 -38.67 -10.10
N MET A 83 -10.34 -38.02 -9.50
CA MET A 83 -8.94 -38.50 -9.52
C MET A 83 -8.74 -39.64 -8.53
N THR A 84 -9.37 -39.56 -7.36
CA THR A 84 -9.37 -40.63 -6.37
C THR A 84 -9.90 -41.94 -6.96
N ALA A 85 -11.03 -41.91 -7.66
CA ALA A 85 -11.60 -43.09 -8.32
C ALA A 85 -10.75 -43.60 -9.48
N ARG A 86 -9.95 -42.77 -10.13
CA ARG A 86 -9.08 -43.17 -11.24
C ARG A 86 -7.77 -43.79 -10.78
N LEU A 87 -7.20 -43.25 -9.69
CA LEU A 87 -5.87 -43.65 -9.20
C LEU A 87 -5.92 -44.63 -8.05
N ASP A 88 -7.12 -44.95 -7.57
CA ASP A 88 -7.36 -45.77 -6.37
C ASP A 88 -6.61 -45.27 -5.12
N GLN A 89 -6.34 -43.97 -5.06
CA GLN A 89 -5.69 -43.27 -3.98
C GLN A 89 -6.43 -41.98 -3.69
N MET A 90 -6.55 -41.63 -2.40
CA MET A 90 -7.20 -40.40 -2.00
C MET A 90 -6.41 -39.19 -2.47
N MET A 91 -7.03 -38.38 -3.34
CA MET A 91 -6.43 -37.17 -3.90
C MET A 91 -7.14 -35.91 -3.38
N ILE A 92 -6.35 -34.92 -2.99
CA ILE A 92 -6.80 -33.63 -2.47
C ILE A 92 -6.53 -32.53 -3.47
N LYS A 93 -7.50 -31.61 -3.61
CA LYS A 93 -7.33 -30.34 -4.29
C LYS A 93 -6.65 -29.35 -3.34
N GLU A 94 -5.47 -28.90 -3.66
CA GLU A 94 -4.93 -27.68 -3.09
C GLU A 94 -5.46 -26.50 -3.87
N LEU A 95 -6.09 -25.59 -3.15
CA LEU A 95 -6.71 -24.42 -3.74
C LEU A 95 -5.66 -23.35 -4.01
N SER A 96 -5.93 -22.48 -4.97
CA SER A 96 -5.05 -21.38 -5.31
C SER A 96 -5.15 -20.24 -4.30
N ARG A 97 -4.13 -19.41 -4.29
CA ARG A 97 -4.09 -18.19 -3.51
C ARG A 97 -4.18 -17.01 -4.47
N PRO A 98 -5.26 -16.22 -4.43
CA PRO A 98 -5.33 -15.05 -5.29
C PRO A 98 -4.22 -14.07 -4.92
N ILE A 99 -3.53 -13.55 -5.92
CA ILE A 99 -2.58 -12.48 -5.77
C ILE A 99 -3.27 -11.20 -6.23
N SER A 100 -3.29 -10.21 -5.37
CA SER A 100 -3.64 -8.87 -5.80
C SER A 100 -2.46 -8.33 -6.60
N ASP A 101 -2.65 -8.09 -7.90
CA ASP A 101 -1.60 -7.59 -8.81
C ASP A 101 -1.08 -6.19 -8.48
N SER A 102 -1.50 -5.63 -7.36
CA SER A 102 -1.13 -4.29 -6.96
C SER A 102 0.27 -4.22 -6.37
N VAL A 103 0.99 -3.20 -6.78
CA VAL A 103 2.19 -2.74 -6.10
C VAL A 103 1.76 -2.05 -4.81
N GLY A 104 2.39 -2.40 -3.69
CA GLY A 104 2.23 -1.71 -2.42
C GLY A 104 3.44 -0.84 -2.10
N ILE A 105 3.21 0.41 -1.76
CA ILE A 105 4.21 1.31 -1.19
C ILE A 105 3.96 1.37 0.30
N PHE A 106 4.85 0.79 1.07
CA PHE A 106 4.80 0.78 2.53
C PHE A 106 5.69 1.89 3.08
N LEU A 107 5.12 2.81 3.85
CA LEU A 107 5.84 3.93 4.43
C LEU A 107 6.33 3.59 5.83
N ASP A 108 7.63 3.66 6.01
CA ASP A 108 8.28 3.61 7.31
C ASP A 108 8.34 5.01 7.91
N LEU A 109 7.57 5.23 8.95
CA LEU A 109 7.47 6.53 9.63
C LEU A 109 8.40 6.63 10.86
N ARG A 110 9.45 5.83 10.90
CA ARG A 110 10.55 5.99 11.86
C ARG A 110 11.54 7.02 11.33
N TYR A 111 11.64 8.14 11.96
CA TYR A 111 12.57 9.20 11.57
C TYR A 111 13.13 9.92 12.81
N GLN A 112 14.26 10.57 12.67
CA GLN A 112 14.90 11.34 13.74
C GLN A 112 14.77 12.85 13.48
N THR A 113 14.87 13.26 12.22
CA THR A 113 14.81 14.66 11.80
C THR A 113 13.62 14.95 10.88
N ILE A 114 13.27 16.23 10.75
CA ILE A 114 12.21 16.67 9.85
C ILE A 114 12.63 16.49 8.39
N GLU A 115 13.90 16.67 8.10
CA GLU A 115 14.46 16.50 6.77
C GLU A 115 14.34 15.04 6.29
N GLU A 116 14.57 14.08 7.18
CA GLU A 116 14.41 12.66 6.86
C GLU A 116 12.96 12.33 6.45
N ILE A 117 11.98 12.72 7.26
CA ILE A 117 10.59 12.43 6.93
C ILE A 117 10.11 13.19 5.68
N GLN A 118 10.61 14.40 5.46
CA GLN A 118 10.33 15.14 4.24
C GLN A 118 10.85 14.39 3.01
N SER A 119 12.07 13.88 3.07
CA SER A 119 12.66 13.07 1.99
C SER A 119 11.85 11.79 1.72
N VAL A 120 11.33 11.12 2.77
CA VAL A 120 10.43 9.97 2.63
C VAL A 120 9.14 10.37 1.89
N TYR A 121 8.56 11.52 2.23
CA TYR A 121 7.36 12.01 1.54
C TYR A 121 7.64 12.42 0.10
N ASP A 122 8.76 13.10 -0.17
CA ASP A 122 9.18 13.49 -1.51
C ASP A 122 9.38 12.25 -2.41
N LEU A 123 10.03 11.21 -1.88
CA LEU A 123 10.25 9.96 -2.61
C LEU A 123 8.93 9.19 -2.81
N CYS A 124 8.07 9.12 -1.80
CA CYS A 124 6.77 8.47 -1.89
C CYS A 124 5.88 9.13 -2.95
N TYR A 125 5.79 10.46 -2.92
CA TYR A 125 5.03 11.23 -3.89
C TYR A 125 5.56 11.03 -5.31
N SER A 126 6.88 11.10 -5.48
CA SER A 126 7.54 10.95 -6.78
C SER A 126 7.40 9.54 -7.34
N LEU A 127 7.57 8.51 -6.51
CA LEU A 127 7.36 7.12 -6.91
C LEU A 127 5.92 6.86 -7.30
N SER A 128 4.96 7.37 -6.51
CA SER A 128 3.54 7.24 -6.79
C SER A 128 3.17 7.92 -8.12
N ALA A 129 3.68 9.13 -8.36
CA ALA A 129 3.49 9.83 -9.63
C ALA A 129 4.10 9.06 -10.81
N ALA A 130 5.33 8.55 -10.67
CA ALA A 130 5.99 7.76 -11.72
C ALA A 130 5.23 6.47 -12.04
N LEU A 131 4.65 5.79 -11.05
CA LEU A 131 3.79 4.62 -11.25
C LEU A 131 2.50 4.99 -11.99
N CYS A 132 1.84 6.09 -11.62
CA CYS A 132 0.66 6.57 -12.34
C CYS A 132 0.95 6.95 -13.79
N PHE A 133 2.08 7.61 -14.08
CA PHE A 133 2.50 7.90 -15.46
C PHE A 133 2.73 6.64 -16.30
N ASN A 134 3.07 5.53 -15.66
CA ASN A 134 3.24 4.22 -16.30
C ASN A 134 1.96 3.37 -16.25
N GLU A 135 0.80 3.96 -15.93
CA GLU A 135 -0.49 3.26 -15.83
C GLU A 135 -0.48 2.09 -14.84
N CYS A 136 0.38 2.17 -13.81
CA CYS A 136 0.51 1.15 -12.79
C CYS A 136 -0.28 1.56 -11.54
N HIS A 137 -1.42 0.91 -11.33
CA HIS A 137 -2.19 1.08 -10.11
C HIS A 137 -1.41 0.55 -8.91
N HIS A 138 -1.47 1.24 -7.79
CA HIS A 138 -0.73 0.85 -6.61
C HIS A 138 -1.47 1.25 -5.33
N ARG A 139 -1.02 0.70 -4.21
CA ARG A 139 -1.55 1.03 -2.90
C ARG A 139 -0.50 1.74 -2.07
N MET A 140 -0.91 2.80 -1.42
CA MET A 140 -0.09 3.49 -0.42
C MET A 140 -0.54 3.05 0.96
N ILE A 141 0.43 2.65 1.80
CA ILE A 141 0.17 2.00 3.08
C ILE A 141 1.04 2.64 4.15
N TRP A 142 0.42 3.04 5.25
CA TRP A 142 1.14 3.51 6.43
C TRP A 142 0.40 3.13 7.71
N TYR A 143 1.13 3.13 8.81
CA TYR A 143 0.53 2.92 10.11
C TYR A 143 0.11 4.25 10.73
N SER A 144 -1.17 4.38 11.10
CA SER A 144 -1.71 5.56 11.79
C SER A 144 -1.96 5.21 13.25
N GLN A 145 -1.48 6.08 14.16
CA GLN A 145 -1.74 5.95 15.59
C GLN A 145 -3.09 6.56 16.00
N ASP A 146 -3.73 7.30 15.09
CA ASP A 146 -5.01 7.94 15.36
C ASP A 146 -6.13 6.89 15.41
N GLY A 147 -6.95 6.93 16.44
CA GLY A 147 -8.12 6.05 16.57
C GLY A 147 -7.85 4.63 17.07
N GLY A 148 -6.68 4.37 17.67
CA GLY A 148 -6.39 3.07 18.29
C GLY A 148 -5.34 2.23 17.56
N GLY A 149 -4.64 2.81 16.61
CA GLY A 149 -3.58 2.16 15.83
C GLY A 149 -4.15 1.26 14.73
N ALA A 150 -4.17 1.76 13.52
CA ALA A 150 -4.67 1.05 12.35
C ALA A 150 -3.80 1.31 11.12
N PHE A 151 -3.84 0.39 10.17
CA PHE A 151 -3.24 0.61 8.86
C PHE A 151 -4.19 1.41 7.98
N GLU A 152 -3.67 2.48 7.45
CA GLU A 152 -4.30 3.22 6.38
C GLU A 152 -3.79 2.66 5.05
N GLU A 153 -4.72 2.19 4.22
CA GLU A 153 -4.43 1.61 2.92
C GLU A 153 -5.31 2.27 1.87
N HIS A 154 -4.69 2.91 0.89
CA HIS A 154 -5.38 3.66 -0.15
C HIS A 154 -4.94 3.20 -1.53
N LEU A 155 -5.90 2.82 -2.37
CA LEU A 155 -5.67 2.49 -3.77
C LEU A 155 -5.54 3.79 -4.58
N ILE A 156 -4.50 3.87 -5.37
CA ILE A 156 -4.18 4.99 -6.25
C ILE A 156 -4.28 4.52 -7.70
N LYS A 157 -5.18 5.15 -8.45
CA LYS A 157 -5.42 4.89 -9.87
C LYS A 157 -4.97 6.04 -10.77
N GLY A 158 -4.85 7.25 -10.22
CA GLY A 158 -4.51 8.45 -10.98
C GLY A 158 -3.93 9.56 -10.11
N MET A 159 -3.54 10.65 -10.77
CA MET A 159 -2.88 11.79 -10.10
C MET A 159 -3.78 12.49 -9.06
N ASP A 160 -5.09 12.52 -9.29
CA ASP A 160 -6.03 13.12 -8.34
C ASP A 160 -6.08 12.33 -7.02
N ASP A 161 -6.03 10.99 -7.11
CA ASP A 161 -5.97 10.12 -5.95
C ASP A 161 -4.71 10.37 -5.12
N ILE A 162 -3.56 10.55 -5.80
CA ILE A 162 -2.29 10.84 -5.12
C ILE A 162 -2.42 12.09 -4.26
N THR A 163 -2.98 13.16 -4.83
CA THR A 163 -3.14 14.43 -4.12
C THR A 163 -4.02 14.29 -2.89
N ALA A 164 -5.13 13.57 -3.01
CA ALA A 164 -6.04 13.30 -1.90
C ALA A 164 -5.39 12.45 -0.80
N VAL A 165 -4.70 11.37 -1.20
CA VAL A 165 -4.05 10.44 -0.26
C VAL A 165 -2.85 11.09 0.42
N MET A 166 -2.02 11.84 -0.31
CA MET A 166 -0.91 12.59 0.27
C MET A 166 -1.38 13.66 1.27
N SER A 167 -2.46 14.37 0.95
CA SER A 167 -3.05 15.33 1.91
C SER A 167 -3.48 14.64 3.20
N LYS A 168 -4.08 13.46 3.11
CA LYS A 168 -4.47 12.66 4.26
C LYS A 168 -3.24 12.17 5.04
N LEU A 169 -2.23 11.65 4.35
CA LEU A 169 -0.97 11.20 4.93
C LEU A 169 -0.31 12.32 5.74
N LEU A 170 -0.13 13.50 5.15
CA LEU A 170 0.54 14.64 5.77
C LEU A 170 -0.18 15.15 7.03
N VAL A 171 -1.48 14.96 7.13
CA VAL A 171 -2.28 15.36 8.31
C VAL A 171 -2.31 14.26 9.37
N SER A 172 -2.44 12.99 8.97
CA SER A 172 -2.69 11.87 9.89
C SER A 172 -1.43 11.11 10.31
N ALA A 173 -0.35 11.17 9.52
CA ALA A 173 0.85 10.40 9.80
C ALA A 173 1.61 10.97 11.00
N LYS A 174 1.93 10.10 11.94
CA LYS A 174 2.75 10.41 13.12
C LYS A 174 3.97 9.51 13.14
N ARG A 175 5.03 9.99 13.78
CA ARG A 175 6.24 9.19 14.01
C ARG A 175 5.90 7.87 14.68
N THR A 176 6.50 6.79 14.18
CA THR A 176 6.40 5.46 14.76
C THR A 176 7.72 5.06 15.43
N ASP A 177 7.65 4.13 16.40
CA ASP A 177 8.83 3.62 17.10
C ASP A 177 9.40 2.36 16.46
N LYS A 178 8.58 1.64 15.69
CA LYS A 178 8.95 0.39 15.01
C LYS A 178 8.34 0.32 13.61
N LEU A 179 8.89 -0.58 12.79
CA LEU A 179 8.30 -0.95 11.51
C LEU A 179 7.15 -1.93 11.75
N TYR A 180 5.94 -1.54 11.46
CA TYR A 180 4.73 -2.35 11.69
C TYR A 180 4.44 -3.35 10.55
N TRP A 181 5.48 -3.87 9.90
CA TRP A 181 5.33 -4.75 8.75
C TRP A 181 4.70 -6.10 9.11
N GLU A 182 5.15 -6.75 10.18
CA GLU A 182 4.64 -8.06 10.57
C GLU A 182 3.16 -8.00 11.00
N GLU A 183 2.77 -6.92 11.67
CA GLU A 183 1.38 -6.67 12.03
C GLU A 183 0.51 -6.44 10.78
N TYR A 184 1.02 -5.68 9.81
CA TYR A 184 0.32 -5.48 8.53
C TYR A 184 0.14 -6.80 7.80
N LYS A 185 1.19 -7.59 7.69
CA LYS A 185 1.16 -8.91 7.07
C LYS A 185 0.13 -9.84 7.74
N SER A 186 0.07 -9.83 9.08
CA SER A 186 -0.86 -10.66 9.85
C SER A 186 -2.32 -10.19 9.72
N SER A 187 -2.55 -8.91 9.50
CA SER A 187 -3.89 -8.33 9.37
C SER A 187 -4.51 -8.56 7.99
N ARG A 188 -3.71 -8.93 7.00
CA ARG A 188 -4.14 -9.03 5.60
C ARG A 188 -4.28 -10.48 5.15
N SER A 189 -5.40 -10.80 4.51
CA SER A 189 -5.66 -12.13 3.94
C SER A 189 -5.05 -12.33 2.55
N THR A 190 -4.93 -11.27 1.75
CA THR A 190 -4.43 -11.34 0.37
C THR A 190 -3.09 -10.61 0.25
N PRO A 191 -2.00 -11.28 -0.18
CA PRO A 191 -0.71 -10.64 -0.38
C PRO A 191 -0.75 -9.69 -1.59
N LEU A 192 0.10 -8.67 -1.56
CA LEU A 192 0.37 -7.83 -2.73
C LEU A 192 1.44 -8.50 -3.59
N TYR A 193 1.35 -8.29 -4.91
CA TYR A 193 2.32 -8.84 -5.87
C TYR A 193 3.74 -8.32 -5.60
N ARG A 194 3.88 -7.04 -5.32
CA ARG A 194 5.14 -6.39 -5.02
C ARG A 194 4.98 -5.38 -3.89
N MET A 195 5.92 -5.40 -2.96
CA MET A 195 5.99 -4.42 -1.89
C MET A 195 7.27 -3.61 -2.00
N ILE A 196 7.12 -2.30 -1.87
CA ILE A 196 8.23 -1.35 -1.84
C ILE A 196 8.15 -0.62 -0.51
N ALA A 197 9.12 -0.83 0.36
CA ALA A 197 9.22 -0.03 1.58
C ALA A 197 10.07 1.22 1.31
N ILE A 198 9.60 2.36 1.79
CA ILE A 198 10.34 3.62 1.77
C ILE A 198 10.72 3.94 3.21
N SER A 199 12.02 4.04 3.48
CA SER A 199 12.57 4.28 4.81
C SER A 199 13.76 5.22 4.75
N CYS A 200 13.98 5.99 5.80
CA CYS A 200 15.21 6.73 6.04
C CYS A 200 16.23 5.93 6.89
N MET A 201 15.90 4.71 7.29
CA MET A 201 16.79 3.85 8.07
C MET A 201 17.76 3.10 7.17
N ASP A 202 19.00 2.93 7.65
CA ASP A 202 20.03 2.16 6.93
C ASP A 202 19.68 0.67 6.92
N THR A 203 19.39 0.15 5.72
CA THR A 203 19.00 -1.27 5.51
C THR A 203 20.01 -2.28 6.07
N ASN A 204 21.29 -1.93 6.09
CA ASN A 204 22.33 -2.83 6.57
C ASN A 204 22.44 -2.89 8.10
N LYS A 205 21.82 -1.95 8.81
CA LYS A 205 21.90 -1.82 10.26
C LYS A 205 20.58 -2.10 10.97
N ASP A 206 19.48 -2.11 10.22
CA ASP A 206 18.14 -2.28 10.77
C ASP A 206 17.64 -3.70 10.54
N GLU A 207 17.57 -4.51 11.62
CA GLU A 207 17.09 -5.89 11.57
C GLU A 207 15.64 -5.99 11.05
N GLN A 208 14.77 -5.02 11.38
CA GLN A 208 13.38 -5.04 10.95
C GLN A 208 13.22 -4.86 9.43
N LEU A 209 14.10 -4.07 8.79
CA LEU A 209 14.14 -3.95 7.33
C LEU A 209 14.74 -5.22 6.69
N GLY A 210 15.69 -5.87 7.36
CA GLY A 210 16.21 -7.18 6.96
C GLY A 210 15.11 -8.24 6.97
N ASP A 211 14.32 -8.28 8.02
CA ASP A 211 13.16 -9.19 8.16
C ASP A 211 12.09 -8.89 7.11
N PHE A 212 11.84 -7.62 6.80
CA PHE A 212 10.95 -7.25 5.69
C PHE A 212 11.40 -7.88 4.38
N LEU A 213 12.69 -7.86 4.05
CA LEU A 213 13.20 -8.45 2.80
C LEU A 213 13.12 -9.98 2.78
N SER A 214 13.36 -10.64 3.92
CA SER A 214 13.49 -12.10 4.02
C SER A 214 12.16 -12.85 4.10
N SER A 215 11.07 -12.14 4.47
CA SER A 215 9.77 -12.78 4.69
C SER A 215 9.01 -13.03 3.38
N ASP A 216 8.64 -14.26 3.10
CA ASP A 216 7.74 -14.76 2.02
C ASP A 216 8.06 -14.44 0.55
N GLY A 217 7.52 -15.26 -0.36
CA GLY A 217 7.71 -15.22 -1.82
C GLY A 217 7.24 -13.95 -2.56
N THR A 218 6.77 -12.92 -1.87
CA THR A 218 6.45 -11.62 -2.45
C THR A 218 7.74 -10.90 -2.89
N ARG A 219 7.75 -10.32 -4.07
CA ARG A 219 8.88 -9.50 -4.53
C ARG A 219 8.92 -8.21 -3.70
N LYS A 220 9.99 -8.02 -2.95
CA LYS A 220 10.18 -6.87 -2.06
C LYS A 220 11.39 -6.06 -2.45
N SER A 221 11.31 -4.77 -2.22
CA SER A 221 12.42 -3.84 -2.38
C SER A 221 12.33 -2.73 -1.34
N ILE A 222 13.48 -2.21 -0.93
CA ILE A 222 13.57 -1.07 -0.04
C ILE A 222 14.20 0.07 -0.81
N LEU A 223 13.61 1.25 -0.68
CA LEU A 223 14.19 2.50 -1.11
C LEU A 223 14.59 3.26 0.16
N THR A 224 15.90 3.43 0.34
CA THR A 224 16.47 4.22 1.42
C THR A 224 16.97 5.55 0.89
N ILE A 225 16.91 6.56 1.74
CA ILE A 225 17.34 7.94 1.47
C ILE A 225 18.55 8.26 2.33
#